data_69c9cc436e9bce186e8509b5883cdf68
#
_entry.id   69c9cc436e9bce186e8509b5883cdf68
#
_cell.length_a   1.000
_cell.length_b   1.000
_cell.length_c   1.000
_cell.angle_alpha   90.00
_cell.angle_beta   90.00
_cell.angle_gamma   90.00
#
_symmetry.space_group_name_H-M   'P 1'
#
loop_
_entity.id
_entity.type
_entity.pdbx_description
1 polymer ?
#
loop_
_entity_poly.entity_id
_entity_poly.type
_entity_poly.pdbx_seq_one_letter_code
_entity_poly.pdbx_strand_id
1 'polypeptide(L)'
;MTASSAPPATSQRTRRVHVIGAGPVGLMLTAMLQPLDHLSVLLYEKRDDYTRSRMVQLDPSLVAESVETFRELQSDQDDVEAIFHPLEIEEGVAFRTAIPADLRVLLQQWTLGFSPLNEIEHSLSSLIAERQGDSVERLAAEMSEQSIVATVEPDDIVIDCTGRNSLLRERLMTPGLSSDESQNTVNLELENSLVITFLYDQSYSCNELCKYYKNSDNPTYKFIPSVARTFSDGNVSHVTGLVNISSEEAATIPQQCDGEWLRENRPEVAKSMDRFIDQIKGETHGEIVGDLEVLCIPLNLYRARNATNRLYFNKNEPNYLLSHSPVILAGDSAIGSPYFQSISLGFECAMYLASLISQPALADDEMLELYETYIFKQWLRVYMRSKKIKHDKDVFELVDDKLALLELIHLY
;
A
#
# COMPACT_ATOMS: atom_id res chain seq x y z
N MET A 1 54.67 -21.03 31.57
CA MET A 1 53.73 -21.07 30.43
C MET A 1 52.33 -20.75 30.96
N THR A 2 51.96 -19.49 30.91
CA THR A 2 50.66 -19.03 31.39
C THR A 2 49.68 -19.09 30.20
N ALA A 3 48.68 -19.97 30.27
CA ALA A 3 47.63 -20.04 29.29
C ALA A 3 46.79 -18.75 29.36
N SER A 4 46.83 -17.95 28.30
CA SER A 4 45.93 -16.82 28.11
C SER A 4 44.55 -17.37 27.85
N SER A 5 43.64 -17.25 28.82
CA SER A 5 42.22 -17.50 28.60
C SER A 5 41.66 -16.41 27.71
N ALA A 6 41.16 -16.80 26.51
CA ALA A 6 40.38 -15.92 25.65
C ALA A 6 39.19 -15.35 26.47
N PRO A 7 38.85 -14.07 26.28
CA PRO A 7 37.67 -13.51 26.93
C PRO A 7 36.41 -14.29 26.50
N PRO A 8 35.45 -14.49 27.38
CA PRO A 8 34.21 -15.15 27.06
C PRO A 8 33.53 -14.36 25.90
N ALA A 9 33.06 -15.09 24.89
CA ALA A 9 32.25 -14.52 23.81
C ALA A 9 31.08 -13.79 24.50
N THR A 10 31.02 -12.47 24.35
CA THR A 10 29.84 -11.68 24.75
C THR A 10 28.66 -12.26 23.97
N SER A 11 27.69 -12.84 24.67
CA SER A 11 26.41 -13.21 24.07
C SER A 11 25.86 -11.94 23.44
N GLN A 12 25.86 -11.87 22.11
CA GLN A 12 25.22 -10.77 21.39
C GLN A 12 23.77 -10.71 21.86
N ARG A 13 23.39 -9.64 22.53
CA ARG A 13 22.01 -9.40 22.94
C ARG A 13 21.16 -9.35 21.67
N THR A 14 20.12 -10.18 21.61
CA THR A 14 19.14 -10.16 20.50
C THR A 14 18.46 -8.80 20.51
N ARG A 15 18.53 -8.07 19.40
CA ARG A 15 17.92 -6.76 19.25
C ARG A 15 16.40 -6.90 19.02
N ARG A 16 15.60 -6.12 19.72
CA ARG A 16 14.14 -6.16 19.57
C ARG A 16 13.70 -5.19 18.49
N VAL A 17 12.72 -5.63 17.67
CA VAL A 17 12.06 -4.85 16.63
C VAL A 17 10.57 -4.83 16.93
N HIS A 18 10.03 -3.67 17.23
CA HIS A 18 8.62 -3.45 17.49
C HIS A 18 7.92 -3.07 16.19
N VAL A 19 7.14 -3.98 15.61
CA VAL A 19 6.31 -3.73 14.42
C VAL A 19 4.88 -3.42 14.87
N ILE A 20 4.46 -2.17 14.72
CA ILE A 20 3.16 -1.69 15.16
C ILE A 20 2.18 -1.69 14.00
N GLY A 21 1.18 -2.57 14.05
CA GLY A 21 0.20 -2.82 13.00
C GLY A 21 0.55 -4.04 12.15
N ALA A 22 -0.22 -5.12 12.29
CA ALA A 22 -0.11 -6.32 11.47
C ALA A 22 -1.02 -6.25 10.23
N GLY A 23 -1.04 -5.11 9.54
CA GLY A 23 -1.55 -5.01 8.18
C GLY A 23 -0.59 -5.67 7.18
N PRO A 24 -0.87 -5.63 5.87
CA PRO A 24 -0.07 -6.35 4.87
C PRO A 24 1.41 -5.96 4.92
N VAL A 25 1.73 -4.68 5.12
CA VAL A 25 3.12 -4.19 5.18
C VAL A 25 3.83 -4.64 6.44
N GLY A 26 3.16 -4.58 7.61
CA GLY A 26 3.74 -5.04 8.88
C GLY A 26 3.95 -6.56 8.89
N LEU A 27 3.02 -7.33 8.33
CA LEU A 27 3.17 -8.78 8.16
C LEU A 27 4.29 -9.12 7.19
N MET A 28 4.38 -8.42 6.06
CA MET A 28 5.47 -8.59 5.08
C MET A 28 6.83 -8.35 5.73
N LEU A 29 6.98 -7.23 6.43
CA LEU A 29 8.20 -6.88 7.14
C LEU A 29 8.55 -7.94 8.20
N THR A 30 7.58 -8.36 9.01
CA THR A 30 7.77 -9.41 10.02
C THR A 30 8.23 -10.72 9.38
N ALA A 31 7.62 -11.14 8.27
CA ALA A 31 8.00 -12.35 7.53
C ALA A 31 9.43 -12.27 6.96
N MET A 32 9.89 -11.08 6.60
CA MET A 32 11.28 -10.84 6.16
C MET A 32 12.29 -10.87 7.32
N LEU A 33 11.92 -10.33 8.49
CA LEU A 33 12.81 -10.24 9.66
C LEU A 33 12.87 -11.53 10.48
N GLN A 34 11.81 -12.34 10.48
CA GLN A 34 11.69 -13.55 11.29
C GLN A 34 12.86 -14.53 11.14
N PRO A 35 13.46 -14.75 9.94
CA PRO A 35 14.59 -15.67 9.78
C PRO A 35 15.92 -15.17 10.37
N LEU A 36 15.98 -13.95 10.88
CA LEU A 36 17.22 -13.32 11.35
C LEU A 36 17.46 -13.61 12.84
N ASP A 37 18.36 -14.54 13.14
CA ASP A 37 18.62 -15.05 14.52
C ASP A 37 19.06 -13.98 15.52
N HIS A 38 19.58 -12.85 15.05
CA HIS A 38 20.01 -11.74 15.90
C HIS A 38 18.91 -10.74 16.25
N LEU A 39 17.67 -10.99 15.78
CA LEU A 39 16.50 -10.16 16.03
C LEU A 39 15.42 -10.90 16.81
N SER A 40 14.64 -10.14 17.57
CA SER A 40 13.37 -10.58 18.16
C SER A 40 12.28 -9.59 17.75
N VAL A 41 11.26 -10.06 17.05
CA VAL A 41 10.19 -9.20 16.52
C VAL A 41 8.97 -9.26 17.43
N LEU A 42 8.50 -8.10 17.87
CA LEU A 42 7.26 -7.92 18.60
C LEU A 42 6.23 -7.31 17.66
N LEU A 43 5.26 -8.12 17.21
CA LEU A 43 4.24 -7.71 16.26
C LEU A 43 2.93 -7.36 16.98
N TYR A 44 2.52 -6.09 16.92
CA TYR A 44 1.32 -5.58 17.58
C TYR A 44 0.17 -5.44 16.59
N GLU A 45 -1.00 -5.98 16.94
CA GLU A 45 -2.23 -5.82 16.17
C GLU A 45 -3.43 -5.69 17.10
N LYS A 46 -4.26 -4.70 16.87
CA LYS A 46 -5.46 -4.45 17.65
C LYS A 46 -6.70 -5.20 17.14
N ARG A 47 -6.69 -5.62 15.88
CA ARG A 47 -7.80 -6.33 15.24
C ARG A 47 -7.70 -7.82 15.52
N ASP A 48 -8.84 -8.44 15.76
CA ASP A 48 -8.93 -9.88 15.98
C ASP A 48 -8.93 -10.66 14.65
N ASP A 49 -9.33 -10.01 13.55
CA ASP A 49 -9.45 -10.64 12.23
C ASP A 49 -9.20 -9.66 11.07
N TYR A 50 -8.96 -10.23 9.89
CA TYR A 50 -8.72 -9.53 8.63
C TYR A 50 -9.96 -9.60 7.75
N THR A 51 -10.72 -8.51 7.65
CA THR A 51 -12.02 -8.48 6.97
C THR A 51 -12.03 -7.71 5.65
N ARG A 52 -10.89 -7.09 5.27
CA ARG A 52 -10.80 -6.24 4.08
C ARG A 52 -10.76 -7.07 2.80
N SER A 53 -11.89 -7.20 2.12
CA SER A 53 -12.05 -7.98 0.88
C SER A 53 -11.61 -7.23 -0.40
N ARG A 54 -11.11 -5.99 -0.29
CA ARG A 54 -10.67 -5.22 -1.46
C ARG A 54 -9.66 -6.02 -2.29
N MET A 55 -9.93 -6.08 -3.60
CA MET A 55 -9.06 -6.74 -4.55
C MET A 55 -7.80 -5.91 -4.82
N VAL A 56 -6.65 -6.56 -4.82
CA VAL A 56 -5.36 -5.97 -5.12
C VAL A 56 -4.56 -6.90 -6.03
N GLN A 57 -3.72 -6.33 -6.86
CA GLN A 57 -2.71 -7.05 -7.64
C GLN A 57 -1.35 -6.50 -7.27
N LEU A 58 -0.39 -7.39 -7.02
CA LEU A 58 0.97 -6.97 -6.75
C LEU A 58 1.74 -6.75 -8.06
N ASP A 59 2.68 -5.80 -8.01
CA ASP A 59 3.57 -5.53 -9.12
C ASP A 59 4.52 -6.74 -9.32
N PRO A 60 4.60 -7.31 -10.54
CA PRO A 60 5.47 -8.47 -10.81
C PRO A 60 6.95 -8.20 -10.53
N SER A 61 7.39 -6.97 -10.60
CA SER A 61 8.79 -6.59 -10.32
C SER A 61 9.24 -6.86 -8.88
N LEU A 62 8.30 -7.04 -7.94
CA LEU A 62 8.62 -7.40 -6.55
C LEU A 62 9.40 -8.70 -6.42
N VAL A 63 9.26 -9.62 -7.37
CA VAL A 63 9.92 -10.93 -7.38
C VAL A 63 11.00 -11.06 -8.44
N ALA A 64 11.44 -9.96 -9.03
CA ALA A 64 12.50 -9.95 -10.04
C ALA A 64 13.83 -10.45 -9.45
N GLU A 65 14.50 -11.34 -10.19
CA GLU A 65 15.76 -11.99 -9.76
C GLU A 65 16.99 -11.41 -10.46
N SER A 66 16.80 -10.61 -11.51
CA SER A 66 17.87 -9.93 -12.20
C SER A 66 17.47 -8.50 -12.59
N VAL A 67 18.44 -7.66 -12.90
CA VAL A 67 18.21 -6.29 -13.37
C VAL A 67 17.44 -6.29 -14.69
N GLU A 68 17.72 -7.23 -15.59
CA GLU A 68 17.02 -7.39 -16.86
C GLU A 68 15.53 -7.71 -16.59
N THR A 69 15.26 -8.74 -15.78
CA THR A 69 13.90 -9.13 -15.41
C THR A 69 13.17 -8.00 -14.68
N PHE A 70 13.86 -7.29 -13.80
CA PHE A 70 13.29 -6.13 -13.11
C PHE A 70 12.84 -5.05 -14.10
N ARG A 71 13.69 -4.70 -15.07
CA ARG A 71 13.37 -3.72 -16.12
C ARG A 71 12.22 -4.17 -17.01
N GLU A 72 12.19 -5.44 -17.41
CA GLU A 72 11.13 -5.98 -18.25
C GLU A 72 9.76 -5.98 -17.54
N LEU A 73 9.73 -6.21 -16.23
CA LEU A 73 8.51 -6.30 -15.44
C LEU A 73 8.01 -4.94 -14.92
N GLN A 74 8.85 -3.92 -14.88
CA GLN A 74 8.46 -2.59 -14.42
C GLN A 74 7.54 -1.89 -15.42
N SER A 75 6.34 -1.55 -14.95
CA SER A 75 5.39 -0.77 -15.75
C SER A 75 5.74 0.72 -15.85
N ASP A 76 6.66 1.20 -15.00
CA ASP A 76 7.11 2.58 -14.88
C ASP A 76 8.65 2.70 -14.97
N GLN A 77 9.27 1.89 -15.83
CA GLN A 77 10.71 1.79 -16.00
C GLN A 77 11.39 3.16 -16.19
N ASP A 78 10.84 4.01 -17.05
CA ASP A 78 11.40 5.34 -17.33
C ASP A 78 11.44 6.21 -16.08
N ASP A 79 10.41 6.12 -15.22
CA ASP A 79 10.34 6.86 -13.96
C ASP A 79 11.37 6.32 -12.95
N VAL A 80 11.59 5.01 -12.92
CA VAL A 80 12.62 4.38 -12.07
C VAL A 80 14.01 4.83 -12.48
N GLU A 81 14.35 4.74 -13.77
CA GLU A 81 15.68 5.12 -14.28
C GLU A 81 15.97 6.63 -14.18
N ALA A 82 14.92 7.47 -14.18
CA ALA A 82 15.07 8.91 -13.98
C ALA A 82 15.36 9.29 -12.51
N ILE A 83 14.98 8.46 -11.53
CA ILE A 83 15.05 8.77 -10.11
C ILE A 83 16.17 8.02 -9.42
N PHE A 84 16.35 6.74 -9.75
CA PHE A 84 17.32 5.86 -9.11
C PHE A 84 18.60 5.76 -9.94
N HIS A 85 19.72 5.85 -9.24
CA HIS A 85 21.01 5.57 -9.86
C HIS A 85 21.11 4.07 -10.26
N PRO A 86 21.82 3.69 -11.34
CA PRO A 86 21.98 2.29 -11.73
C PRO A 86 22.41 1.34 -10.61
N LEU A 87 23.32 1.78 -9.72
CA LEU A 87 23.74 0.98 -8.55
C LEU A 87 22.59 0.76 -7.55
N GLU A 88 21.72 1.74 -7.36
CA GLU A 88 20.54 1.59 -6.47
C GLU A 88 19.50 0.62 -7.07
N ILE A 89 19.43 0.53 -8.39
CA ILE A 89 18.60 -0.48 -9.07
C ILE A 89 19.19 -1.87 -8.86
N GLU A 90 20.53 -2.02 -8.95
CA GLU A 90 21.22 -3.29 -8.67
C GLU A 90 21.03 -3.71 -7.21
N GLU A 91 21.17 -2.79 -6.26
CA GLU A 91 20.87 -3.02 -4.83
C GLU A 91 19.41 -3.37 -4.63
N GLY A 92 18.50 -2.71 -5.36
CA GLY A 92 17.07 -3.01 -5.36
C GLY A 92 16.78 -4.45 -5.79
N VAL A 93 17.45 -4.98 -6.77
CA VAL A 93 17.34 -6.39 -7.15
C VAL A 93 17.96 -7.30 -6.07
N ALA A 94 19.08 -6.89 -5.46
CA ALA A 94 19.73 -7.68 -4.43
C ALA A 94 18.81 -7.93 -3.21
N PHE A 95 18.07 -6.93 -2.73
CA PHE A 95 17.15 -7.16 -1.62
C PHE A 95 15.92 -8.01 -2.02
N ARG A 96 15.51 -8.00 -3.30
CA ARG A 96 14.47 -8.89 -3.81
C ARG A 96 14.94 -10.35 -3.87
N THR A 97 16.20 -10.59 -4.22
CA THR A 97 16.76 -11.95 -4.22
C THR A 97 16.94 -12.51 -2.80
N ALA A 98 17.03 -11.65 -1.78
CA ALA A 98 17.11 -12.04 -0.38
C ALA A 98 15.76 -12.44 0.25
N ILE A 99 14.64 -12.38 -0.49
CA ILE A 99 13.34 -12.81 0.01
C ILE A 99 13.38 -14.31 0.37
N PRO A 100 12.92 -14.71 1.58
CA PRO A 100 12.79 -16.11 1.95
C PRO A 100 11.98 -16.91 0.92
N ALA A 101 12.39 -18.15 0.64
CA ALA A 101 11.82 -18.95 -0.46
C ALA A 101 10.31 -19.18 -0.33
N ASP A 102 9.82 -19.46 0.87
CA ASP A 102 8.41 -19.66 1.18
C ASP A 102 7.57 -18.36 0.97
N LEU A 103 8.11 -17.23 1.39
CA LEU A 103 7.51 -15.92 1.16
C LEU A 103 7.50 -15.54 -0.34
N ARG A 104 8.58 -15.89 -1.05
CA ARG A 104 8.67 -15.66 -2.50
C ARG A 104 7.57 -16.40 -3.27
N VAL A 105 7.23 -17.62 -2.88
CA VAL A 105 6.15 -18.41 -3.49
C VAL A 105 4.80 -17.67 -3.36
N LEU A 106 4.50 -17.12 -2.19
CA LEU A 106 3.27 -16.34 -1.98
C LEU A 106 3.26 -15.06 -2.83
N LEU A 107 4.38 -14.33 -2.87
CA LEU A 107 4.49 -13.12 -3.69
C LEU A 107 4.29 -13.42 -5.18
N GLN A 108 4.92 -14.48 -5.71
CA GLN A 108 4.74 -14.91 -7.09
C GLN A 108 3.27 -15.22 -7.39
N GLN A 109 2.57 -15.87 -6.47
CA GLN A 109 1.15 -16.17 -6.61
C GLN A 109 0.29 -14.89 -6.75
N TRP A 110 0.57 -13.88 -5.92
CA TRP A 110 -0.19 -12.62 -5.90
C TRP A 110 0.18 -11.66 -7.05
N THR A 111 1.28 -11.89 -7.74
CA THR A 111 1.63 -11.13 -8.95
C THR A 111 0.96 -11.66 -10.22
N LEU A 112 0.45 -12.91 -10.20
CA LEU A 112 -0.21 -13.52 -11.37
C LEU A 112 -1.64 -13.01 -11.58
N GLY A 113 -2.27 -12.42 -10.57
CA GLY A 113 -3.64 -11.94 -10.66
C GLY A 113 -4.10 -11.19 -9.44
N PHE A 114 -5.39 -10.86 -9.42
CA PHE A 114 -5.99 -10.17 -8.29
C PHE A 114 -6.23 -11.12 -7.11
N SER A 115 -5.93 -10.65 -5.90
CA SER A 115 -6.19 -11.36 -4.65
C SER A 115 -6.89 -10.43 -3.65
N PRO A 116 -7.82 -10.92 -2.82
CA PRO A 116 -8.40 -10.11 -1.76
C PRO A 116 -7.32 -9.77 -0.72
N LEU A 117 -7.38 -8.55 -0.21
CA LEU A 117 -6.40 -8.08 0.76
C LEU A 117 -6.36 -8.93 2.03
N ASN A 118 -7.51 -9.35 2.53
CA ASN A 118 -7.61 -10.23 3.69
C ASN A 118 -6.97 -11.61 3.46
N GLU A 119 -7.04 -12.18 2.25
CA GLU A 119 -6.35 -13.44 1.92
C GLU A 119 -4.83 -13.26 1.97
N ILE A 120 -4.31 -12.12 1.50
CA ILE A 120 -2.88 -11.78 1.62
C ILE A 120 -2.47 -11.67 3.08
N GLU A 121 -3.28 -10.97 3.90
CA GLU A 121 -3.03 -10.80 5.34
C GLU A 121 -3.08 -12.15 6.08
N HIS A 122 -4.07 -13.00 5.80
CA HIS A 122 -4.17 -14.34 6.39
C HIS A 122 -2.99 -15.24 5.97
N SER A 123 -2.61 -15.24 4.71
CA SER A 123 -1.50 -16.06 4.21
C SER A 123 -0.17 -15.65 4.83
N LEU A 124 0.11 -14.36 4.94
CA LEU A 124 1.31 -13.85 5.63
C LEU A 124 1.28 -14.18 7.13
N SER A 125 0.13 -14.02 7.79
CA SER A 125 -0.05 -14.37 9.20
C SER A 125 0.18 -15.86 9.45
N SER A 126 -0.34 -16.74 8.58
CA SER A 126 -0.14 -18.19 8.64
C SER A 126 1.32 -18.56 8.41
N LEU A 127 1.96 -17.97 7.40
CA LEU A 127 3.39 -18.17 7.13
C LEU A 127 4.26 -17.86 8.35
N ILE A 128 4.00 -16.72 9.02
CA ILE A 128 4.72 -16.33 10.24
C ILE A 128 4.49 -17.34 11.37
N ALA A 129 3.26 -17.82 11.54
CA ALA A 129 2.92 -18.80 12.59
C ALA A 129 3.47 -20.20 12.31
N GLU A 130 3.57 -20.62 11.06
CA GLU A 130 4.06 -21.93 10.64
C GLU A 130 5.60 -22.06 10.74
N ARG A 131 6.32 -20.95 10.61
CA ARG A 131 7.77 -20.94 10.80
C ARG A 131 8.10 -21.20 12.27
N GLN A 132 8.79 -22.30 12.53
CA GLN A 132 9.20 -22.66 13.87
C GLN A 132 10.26 -21.67 14.41
N GLY A 133 10.05 -21.13 15.60
CA GLY A 133 11.01 -20.29 16.31
C GLY A 133 10.33 -19.26 17.20
N ASP A 134 11.04 -18.88 18.29
CA ASP A 134 10.58 -17.89 19.27
C ASP A 134 10.98 -16.45 18.86
N SER A 135 11.37 -16.23 17.60
CA SER A 135 11.86 -14.92 17.12
C SER A 135 10.73 -13.90 16.90
N VAL A 136 9.47 -14.33 16.83
CA VAL A 136 8.30 -13.45 16.65
C VAL A 136 7.30 -13.70 17.78
N GLU A 137 6.98 -12.63 18.52
CA GLU A 137 5.88 -12.60 19.47
C GLU A 137 4.75 -11.72 18.92
N ARG A 138 3.56 -12.30 18.76
CA ARG A 138 2.37 -11.54 18.35
C ARG A 138 1.56 -11.11 19.56
N LEU A 139 1.32 -9.81 19.66
CA LEU A 139 0.64 -9.16 20.76
C LEU A 139 -0.69 -8.57 20.29
N ALA A 140 -1.80 -9.07 20.84
CA ALA A 140 -3.14 -8.51 20.61
C ALA A 140 -3.29 -7.21 21.43
N ALA A 141 -2.71 -6.11 20.91
CA ALA A 141 -2.69 -4.84 21.61
C ALA A 141 -2.74 -3.66 20.65
N GLU A 142 -3.50 -2.63 21.03
CA GLU A 142 -3.39 -1.31 20.42
C GLU A 142 -2.26 -0.54 21.12
N MET A 143 -1.23 -0.19 20.36
CA MET A 143 -0.12 0.59 20.89
C MET A 143 -0.51 2.06 20.97
N SER A 144 -0.42 2.64 22.15
CA SER A 144 -0.52 4.06 22.39
C SER A 144 0.88 4.66 22.60
N GLU A 145 0.99 5.98 22.53
CA GLU A 145 2.23 6.69 22.87
C GLU A 145 2.78 6.27 24.24
N GLN A 146 1.90 6.14 25.23
CA GLN A 146 2.29 5.73 26.60
C GLN A 146 2.79 4.29 26.65
N SER A 147 2.15 3.37 25.92
CA SER A 147 2.59 1.97 25.89
C SER A 147 3.92 1.80 25.13
N ILE A 148 4.16 2.57 24.07
CA ILE A 148 5.46 2.59 23.39
C ILE A 148 6.55 3.02 24.34
N VAL A 149 6.35 4.16 25.06
CA VAL A 149 7.29 4.66 26.08
C VAL A 149 7.60 3.65 27.16
N ALA A 150 6.58 2.89 27.58
CA ALA A 150 6.73 1.92 28.68
C ALA A 150 7.42 0.61 28.23
N THR A 151 7.36 0.27 26.94
CA THR A 151 7.75 -1.05 26.42
C THR A 151 9.09 -1.04 25.69
N VAL A 152 9.38 0.06 24.98
CA VAL A 152 10.60 0.20 24.15
C VAL A 152 11.82 0.46 25.04
N GLU A 153 12.88 -0.31 24.85
CA GLU A 153 14.17 -0.09 25.52
C GLU A 153 15.14 0.65 24.57
N PRO A 154 16.19 1.28 25.13
CA PRO A 154 17.28 1.83 24.31
C PRO A 154 17.82 0.75 23.36
N ASP A 155 18.11 1.12 22.13
CA ASP A 155 18.59 0.27 21.03
C ASP A 155 17.52 -0.61 20.35
N ASP A 156 16.28 -0.67 20.86
CA ASP A 156 15.18 -1.28 20.11
C ASP A 156 14.86 -0.47 18.85
N ILE A 157 14.32 -1.13 17.83
CA ILE A 157 13.81 -0.47 16.62
C ILE A 157 12.28 -0.43 16.70
N VAL A 158 11.67 0.72 16.42
CA VAL A 158 10.21 0.88 16.36
C VAL A 158 9.79 1.17 14.93
N ILE A 159 8.89 0.35 14.39
CA ILE A 159 8.42 0.49 13.02
C ILE A 159 6.89 0.62 13.02
N ASP A 160 6.40 1.75 12.53
CA ASP A 160 4.98 2.02 12.42
C ASP A 160 4.44 1.60 11.05
N CYS A 161 3.61 0.56 11.07
CA CYS A 161 2.85 0.02 9.94
C CYS A 161 1.34 0.21 10.11
N THR A 162 0.89 1.17 10.95
CA THR A 162 -0.54 1.35 11.27
C THR A 162 -1.36 2.00 10.15
N GLY A 163 -0.68 2.48 9.10
CA GLY A 163 -1.33 3.01 7.92
C GLY A 163 -1.58 4.53 7.97
N ARG A 164 -2.58 4.99 7.24
CA ARG A 164 -2.82 6.43 7.01
C ARG A 164 -2.97 7.24 8.31
N ASN A 165 -3.58 6.67 9.32
CA ASN A 165 -3.83 7.32 10.63
C ASN A 165 -2.72 7.02 11.64
N SER A 166 -1.47 7.08 11.21
CA SER A 166 -0.31 6.77 12.04
C SER A 166 -0.21 7.69 13.26
N LEU A 167 -0.23 7.06 14.44
CA LEU A 167 -0.04 7.77 15.71
C LEU A 167 1.39 8.30 15.86
N LEU A 168 2.37 7.54 15.39
CA LEU A 168 3.78 7.93 15.50
C LEU A 168 4.12 9.10 14.59
N ARG A 169 3.57 9.13 13.37
CA ARG A 169 3.75 10.26 12.47
C ARG A 169 3.24 11.55 13.08
N GLU A 170 2.03 11.53 13.65
CA GLU A 170 1.38 12.72 14.18
C GLU A 170 1.98 13.20 15.51
N ARG A 171 2.48 12.28 16.32
CA ARG A 171 2.87 12.58 17.70
C ARG A 171 4.37 12.56 17.96
N LEU A 172 5.09 11.63 17.35
CA LEU A 172 6.48 11.36 17.70
C LEU A 172 7.48 11.84 16.63
N MET A 173 7.05 11.95 15.38
CA MET A 173 7.92 12.35 14.29
C MET A 173 8.13 13.87 14.19
N THR A 174 7.33 14.64 14.90
CA THR A 174 7.44 16.11 14.91
C THR A 174 7.31 16.67 16.34
N PRO A 175 8.25 16.40 17.25
CA PRO A 175 8.22 16.91 18.61
C PRO A 175 8.21 18.45 18.59
N GLY A 176 7.23 19.05 19.25
CA GLY A 176 7.15 20.51 19.43
C GLY A 176 6.48 21.30 18.29
N LEU A 177 6.02 20.66 17.24
CA LEU A 177 5.10 21.29 16.28
C LEU A 177 3.65 21.11 16.77
N SER A 178 2.82 22.12 16.52
CA SER A 178 1.39 22.08 16.86
C SER A 178 0.73 20.87 16.21
N SER A 179 -0.37 20.39 16.78
CA SER A 179 -1.20 19.27 16.31
C SER A 179 -1.89 19.53 14.95
N ASP A 180 -1.32 20.38 14.12
CA ASP A 180 -1.82 20.65 12.77
C ASP A 180 -1.31 19.57 11.84
N GLU A 181 -2.20 18.64 11.45
CA GLU A 181 -1.93 17.53 10.53
C GLU A 181 -1.24 17.99 9.23
N SER A 182 -1.53 19.22 8.79
CA SER A 182 -0.94 19.82 7.58
C SER A 182 0.57 19.98 7.66
N GLN A 183 1.16 19.93 8.84
CA GLN A 183 2.59 20.13 9.04
C GLN A 183 3.40 18.83 9.01
N ASN A 184 2.76 17.67 9.26
CA ASN A 184 3.43 16.38 9.37
C ASN A 184 3.45 15.59 8.06
N THR A 185 2.65 16.02 7.09
CA THR A 185 2.56 15.40 5.76
C THR A 185 2.71 16.43 4.65
N VAL A 186 3.24 15.98 3.53
CA VAL A 186 3.18 16.69 2.24
C VAL A 186 2.08 16.01 1.44
N ASN A 187 0.98 16.72 1.19
CA ASN A 187 -0.17 16.21 0.46
C ASN A 187 -0.24 16.83 -0.94
N LEU A 188 -0.49 15.99 -1.93
CA LEU A 188 -0.79 16.39 -3.30
C LEU A 188 -2.15 15.79 -3.68
N GLU A 189 -3.14 16.64 -3.83
CA GLU A 189 -4.44 16.26 -4.37
C GLU A 189 -4.30 16.06 -5.88
N LEU A 190 -4.63 14.87 -6.35
CA LEU A 190 -4.58 14.53 -7.76
C LEU A 190 -5.97 14.55 -8.38
N GLU A 191 -6.89 13.78 -7.83
CA GLU A 191 -8.27 13.61 -8.30
C GLU A 191 -9.17 13.24 -7.12
N ASN A 192 -10.49 13.31 -7.35
CA ASN A 192 -11.50 12.67 -6.49
C ASN A 192 -12.26 11.64 -7.31
N SER A 193 -12.60 10.51 -6.71
CA SER A 193 -13.31 9.46 -7.40
C SER A 193 -14.40 8.84 -6.51
N LEU A 194 -15.49 8.45 -7.17
CA LEU A 194 -16.43 7.50 -6.60
C LEU A 194 -15.98 6.09 -6.97
N VAL A 195 -15.79 5.27 -5.96
CA VAL A 195 -15.56 3.83 -6.10
C VAL A 195 -16.92 3.16 -5.92
N ILE A 196 -17.40 2.52 -6.97
CA ILE A 196 -18.71 1.84 -6.97
C ILE A 196 -18.44 0.34 -7.05
N THR A 197 -18.93 -0.40 -6.08
CA THR A 197 -18.70 -1.82 -5.96
C THR A 197 -20.02 -2.58 -5.87
N PHE A 198 -20.12 -3.71 -6.57
CA PHE A 198 -21.26 -4.60 -6.53
C PHE A 198 -20.87 -6.05 -6.84
N LEU A 199 -21.70 -6.99 -6.41
CA LEU A 199 -21.62 -8.39 -6.80
C LEU A 199 -22.52 -8.65 -8.00
N TYR A 200 -22.04 -9.46 -8.93
CA TYR A 200 -22.74 -9.84 -10.15
C TYR A 200 -22.77 -11.36 -10.29
N ASP A 201 -23.92 -11.96 -10.55
CA ASP A 201 -24.13 -13.42 -10.55
C ASP A 201 -23.61 -14.15 -11.79
N GLN A 202 -22.67 -13.54 -12.51
CA GLN A 202 -21.97 -14.12 -13.65
C GLN A 202 -20.47 -14.02 -13.48
N SER A 203 -19.74 -14.90 -14.15
CA SER A 203 -18.30 -14.89 -14.20
C SER A 203 -17.79 -13.89 -15.23
N TYR A 204 -16.97 -12.93 -14.80
CA TYR A 204 -16.32 -11.94 -15.66
C TYR A 204 -14.81 -11.88 -15.42
N SER A 205 -14.05 -11.74 -16.49
CA SER A 205 -12.66 -11.32 -16.41
C SER A 205 -12.53 -9.80 -16.47
N CYS A 206 -11.45 -9.28 -15.91
CA CYS A 206 -11.15 -7.84 -15.99
C CYS A 206 -11.05 -7.35 -17.47
N ASN A 207 -10.48 -8.18 -18.34
CA ASN A 207 -10.34 -7.86 -19.78
C ASN A 207 -11.70 -7.78 -20.50
N GLU A 208 -12.65 -8.59 -20.09
CA GLU A 208 -14.01 -8.54 -20.62
C GLU A 208 -14.72 -7.26 -20.21
N LEU A 209 -14.56 -6.84 -18.96
CA LEU A 209 -15.16 -5.60 -18.47
C LEU A 209 -14.57 -4.34 -19.13
N CYS A 210 -13.28 -4.31 -19.42
CA CYS A 210 -12.61 -3.16 -20.04
C CYS A 210 -13.17 -2.83 -21.43
N LYS A 211 -13.80 -3.77 -22.15
CA LYS A 211 -14.43 -3.49 -23.44
C LYS A 211 -15.60 -2.51 -23.33
N TYR A 212 -16.31 -2.47 -22.19
CA TYR A 212 -17.46 -1.60 -21.98
C TYR A 212 -17.07 -0.14 -21.75
N TYR A 213 -15.87 0.13 -21.28
CA TYR A 213 -15.36 1.48 -21.13
C TYR A 213 -15.38 2.29 -22.43
N LYS A 214 -15.05 1.64 -23.54
CA LYS A 214 -14.97 2.29 -24.87
C LYS A 214 -16.31 2.76 -25.43
N ASN A 215 -17.42 2.28 -24.88
CA ASN A 215 -18.78 2.57 -25.39
C ASN A 215 -19.54 3.57 -24.48
N SER A 216 -18.86 4.31 -23.63
CA SER A 216 -19.50 5.31 -22.77
C SER A 216 -19.87 6.57 -23.55
N ASP A 217 -21.17 6.86 -23.69
CA ASP A 217 -21.66 8.09 -24.36
C ASP A 217 -21.74 9.29 -23.40
N ASN A 218 -21.34 9.16 -22.15
CA ASN A 218 -21.34 10.27 -21.22
C ASN A 218 -19.94 10.92 -21.18
N PRO A 219 -19.79 12.14 -21.74
CA PRO A 219 -18.49 12.79 -21.80
C PRO A 219 -17.97 13.26 -20.44
N THR A 220 -18.87 13.49 -19.48
CA THR A 220 -18.50 14.08 -18.17
C THR A 220 -18.18 13.04 -17.13
N TYR A 221 -18.99 11.98 -17.04
CA TYR A 221 -18.84 10.94 -16.04
C TYR A 221 -18.72 9.58 -16.72
N LYS A 222 -17.51 9.03 -16.75
CA LYS A 222 -17.24 7.70 -17.31
C LYS A 222 -17.10 6.71 -16.18
N PHE A 223 -17.91 5.64 -16.19
CA PHE A 223 -17.69 4.52 -15.28
C PHE A 223 -16.58 3.63 -15.83
N ILE A 224 -15.45 3.58 -15.13
CA ILE A 224 -14.28 2.82 -15.53
C ILE A 224 -14.20 1.56 -14.68
N PRO A 225 -14.54 0.37 -15.20
CA PRO A 225 -14.37 -0.87 -14.46
C PRO A 225 -12.88 -1.15 -14.26
N SER A 226 -12.43 -1.19 -13.00
CA SER A 226 -11.02 -1.32 -12.67
C SER A 226 -10.64 -2.71 -12.18
N VAL A 227 -11.58 -3.42 -11.53
CA VAL A 227 -11.33 -4.74 -10.93
C VAL A 227 -12.59 -5.59 -11.05
N ALA A 228 -12.40 -6.84 -11.48
CA ALA A 228 -13.42 -7.87 -11.39
C ALA A 228 -12.76 -9.20 -10.98
N ARG A 229 -13.37 -9.91 -10.06
CA ARG A 229 -12.97 -11.26 -9.67
C ARG A 229 -14.18 -12.19 -9.71
N THR A 230 -13.96 -13.40 -10.21
CA THR A 230 -14.89 -14.51 -10.05
C THR A 230 -14.52 -15.28 -8.79
N PHE A 231 -15.48 -15.54 -7.93
CA PHE A 231 -15.30 -16.38 -6.75
C PHE A 231 -15.31 -17.86 -7.15
N SER A 232 -14.44 -18.65 -6.51
CA SER A 232 -14.24 -20.07 -6.85
C SER A 232 -15.42 -21.00 -6.53
N ASP A 233 -16.30 -20.57 -5.65
CA ASP A 233 -17.46 -21.33 -5.12
C ASP A 233 -18.79 -20.96 -5.78
N GLY A 234 -18.76 -20.06 -6.75
CA GLY A 234 -19.95 -19.65 -7.50
C GLY A 234 -19.60 -18.82 -8.73
N ASN A 235 -20.58 -18.63 -9.60
CA ASN A 235 -20.45 -17.78 -10.77
C ASN A 235 -20.62 -16.28 -10.43
N VAL A 236 -20.16 -15.84 -9.27
CA VAL A 236 -20.31 -14.47 -8.81
C VAL A 236 -19.04 -13.69 -9.04
N SER A 237 -19.13 -12.54 -9.67
CA SER A 237 -18.04 -11.60 -9.86
C SER A 237 -18.16 -10.40 -8.94
N HIS A 238 -17.06 -10.02 -8.32
CA HIS A 238 -16.92 -8.76 -7.59
C HIS A 238 -16.48 -7.69 -8.56
N VAL A 239 -17.36 -6.77 -8.89
CA VAL A 239 -17.11 -5.68 -9.85
C VAL A 239 -16.86 -4.39 -9.08
N THR A 240 -15.75 -3.75 -9.38
CA THR A 240 -15.42 -2.42 -8.86
C THR A 240 -15.17 -1.48 -10.04
N GLY A 241 -15.76 -0.30 -10.01
CA GLY A 241 -15.52 0.72 -11.02
C GLY A 241 -15.26 2.08 -10.39
N LEU A 242 -14.65 2.96 -11.15
CA LEU A 242 -14.31 4.32 -10.76
C LEU A 242 -15.09 5.31 -11.63
N VAL A 243 -15.58 6.38 -10.98
CA VAL A 243 -16.08 7.57 -11.68
C VAL A 243 -15.33 8.77 -11.13
N ASN A 244 -14.60 9.48 -11.98
CA ASN A 244 -13.92 10.70 -11.57
C ASN A 244 -14.95 11.82 -11.35
N ILE A 245 -14.77 12.58 -10.29
CA ILE A 245 -15.62 13.72 -9.91
C ILE A 245 -14.73 14.91 -9.54
N SER A 246 -15.27 16.11 -9.65
CA SER A 246 -14.57 17.31 -9.20
C SER A 246 -14.47 17.40 -7.67
N SER A 247 -13.53 18.19 -7.17
CA SER A 247 -13.39 18.45 -5.73
C SER A 247 -14.62 19.14 -5.15
N GLU A 248 -15.31 19.97 -5.93
CA GLU A 248 -16.56 20.63 -5.53
C GLU A 248 -17.70 19.61 -5.33
N GLU A 249 -17.81 18.64 -6.22
CA GLU A 249 -18.79 17.55 -6.12
C GLU A 249 -18.45 16.63 -4.94
N ALA A 250 -17.18 16.25 -4.80
CA ALA A 250 -16.73 15.40 -3.70
C ALA A 250 -17.07 15.98 -2.32
N ALA A 251 -16.97 17.30 -2.17
CA ALA A 251 -17.32 17.98 -0.92
C ALA A 251 -18.81 17.88 -0.56
N THR A 252 -19.68 17.50 -1.50
CA THR A 252 -21.13 17.41 -1.31
C THR A 252 -21.65 15.97 -1.27
N ILE A 253 -20.76 14.98 -1.46
CA ILE A 253 -21.10 13.56 -1.44
C ILE A 253 -20.67 12.96 -0.11
N PRO A 254 -21.51 12.14 0.56
CA PRO A 254 -21.07 11.41 1.74
C PRO A 254 -19.86 10.51 1.43
N GLN A 255 -19.01 10.30 2.42
CA GLN A 255 -17.84 9.42 2.26
C GLN A 255 -18.25 8.00 1.85
N GLN A 256 -19.41 7.54 2.31
CA GLN A 256 -20.02 6.27 1.94
C GLN A 256 -21.52 6.47 1.74
N CYS A 257 -22.06 5.94 0.65
CA CYS A 257 -23.47 5.91 0.35
C CYS A 257 -23.81 4.63 -0.47
N ASP A 258 -25.07 4.46 -0.79
CA ASP A 258 -25.56 3.37 -1.64
C ASP A 258 -25.96 3.86 -3.05
N GLY A 259 -26.33 2.92 -3.90
CA GLY A 259 -26.76 3.23 -5.26
C GLY A 259 -28.09 4.01 -5.32
N GLU A 260 -28.98 3.89 -4.34
CA GLU A 260 -30.23 4.64 -4.27
C GLU A 260 -29.94 6.12 -3.99
N TRP A 261 -29.13 6.40 -2.98
CA TRP A 261 -28.69 7.76 -2.68
C TRP A 261 -28.01 8.41 -3.91
N LEU A 262 -27.16 7.65 -4.62
CA LEU A 262 -26.46 8.17 -5.80
C LEU A 262 -27.45 8.56 -6.91
N ARG A 263 -28.46 7.72 -7.17
CA ARG A 263 -29.50 8.01 -8.19
C ARG A 263 -30.33 9.22 -7.83
N GLU A 264 -30.67 9.40 -6.57
CA GLU A 264 -31.47 10.53 -6.11
C GLU A 264 -30.71 11.85 -6.11
N ASN A 265 -29.44 11.84 -5.69
CA ASN A 265 -28.66 13.05 -5.43
C ASN A 265 -27.64 13.38 -6.51
N ARG A 266 -27.24 12.39 -7.35
CA ARG A 266 -26.28 12.53 -8.45
C ARG A 266 -26.71 11.73 -9.68
N PRO A 267 -27.87 12.08 -10.28
CA PRO A 267 -28.46 11.28 -11.36
C PRO A 267 -27.56 11.15 -12.60
N GLU A 268 -26.75 12.17 -12.92
CA GLU A 268 -25.87 12.11 -14.09
C GLU A 268 -24.69 11.11 -13.87
N VAL A 269 -24.16 11.03 -12.65
CA VAL A 269 -23.15 10.03 -12.28
C VAL A 269 -23.78 8.64 -12.28
N ALA A 270 -24.94 8.51 -11.62
CA ALA A 270 -25.69 7.25 -11.55
C ALA A 270 -26.03 6.69 -12.93
N LYS A 271 -26.40 7.56 -13.88
CA LYS A 271 -26.71 7.18 -15.24
C LYS A 271 -25.55 6.49 -15.96
N SER A 272 -24.34 6.93 -15.71
CA SER A 272 -23.14 6.29 -16.29
C SER A 272 -22.92 4.89 -15.74
N MET A 273 -23.10 4.72 -14.44
CA MET A 273 -23.07 3.43 -13.75
C MET A 273 -24.18 2.49 -14.22
N ASP A 274 -25.43 2.97 -14.20
CA ASP A 274 -26.62 2.18 -14.59
C ASP A 274 -26.51 1.72 -16.05
N ARG A 275 -26.00 2.56 -16.94
CA ARG A 275 -25.76 2.19 -18.33
C ARG A 275 -24.75 1.04 -18.46
N PHE A 276 -23.65 1.07 -17.70
CA PHE A 276 -22.70 -0.03 -17.67
C PHE A 276 -23.38 -1.31 -17.16
N ILE A 277 -24.18 -1.22 -16.10
CA ILE A 277 -24.92 -2.35 -15.52
C ILE A 277 -25.91 -2.93 -16.55
N ASP A 278 -26.68 -2.08 -17.21
CA ASP A 278 -27.65 -2.50 -18.22
C ASP A 278 -26.97 -3.19 -19.41
N GLN A 279 -25.80 -2.70 -19.81
CA GLN A 279 -25.03 -3.28 -20.90
C GLN A 279 -24.53 -4.69 -20.54
N ILE A 280 -23.96 -4.89 -19.37
CA ILE A 280 -23.51 -6.23 -18.95
C ILE A 280 -24.69 -7.19 -18.76
N LYS A 281 -25.82 -6.73 -18.22
CA LYS A 281 -27.05 -7.50 -18.10
C LYS A 281 -27.60 -7.93 -19.47
N GLY A 282 -27.61 -7.02 -20.44
CA GLY A 282 -28.08 -7.30 -21.79
C GLY A 282 -27.27 -8.37 -22.51
N GLU A 283 -25.97 -8.47 -22.24
CA GLU A 283 -25.10 -9.46 -22.88
C GLU A 283 -25.10 -10.82 -22.17
N THR A 284 -25.25 -10.85 -20.85
CA THR A 284 -25.04 -12.08 -20.06
C THR A 284 -26.28 -12.61 -19.36
N HIS A 285 -27.33 -11.79 -19.30
CA HIS A 285 -28.57 -12.10 -18.57
C HIS A 285 -28.35 -12.31 -17.05
N GLY A 286 -27.25 -11.78 -16.49
CA GLY A 286 -26.98 -11.83 -15.07
C GLY A 286 -27.66 -10.71 -14.29
N GLU A 287 -27.66 -10.81 -12.97
CA GLU A 287 -28.26 -9.84 -12.06
C GLU A 287 -27.24 -9.37 -10.99
N ILE A 288 -27.49 -8.18 -10.45
CA ILE A 288 -26.75 -7.69 -9.29
C ILE A 288 -27.23 -8.44 -8.06
N VAL A 289 -26.30 -8.91 -7.25
CA VAL A 289 -26.54 -9.59 -5.98
C VAL A 289 -26.31 -8.60 -4.84
N GLY A 290 -27.38 -8.28 -4.13
CA GLY A 290 -27.32 -7.31 -3.02
C GLY A 290 -27.31 -5.84 -3.48
N ASP A 291 -26.84 -4.97 -2.61
CA ASP A 291 -26.82 -3.53 -2.82
C ASP A 291 -25.48 -3.06 -3.42
N LEU A 292 -25.52 -1.91 -4.10
CA LEU A 292 -24.30 -1.23 -4.54
C LEU A 292 -23.71 -0.43 -3.38
N GLU A 293 -22.40 -0.57 -3.18
CA GLU A 293 -21.62 0.25 -2.27
C GLU A 293 -20.92 1.36 -3.07
N VAL A 294 -21.07 2.60 -2.60
CA VAL A 294 -20.46 3.78 -3.21
C VAL A 294 -19.57 4.48 -2.17
N LEU A 295 -18.29 4.58 -2.46
CA LEU A 295 -17.31 5.27 -1.61
C LEU A 295 -16.77 6.49 -2.34
N CYS A 296 -16.88 7.67 -1.71
CA CYS A 296 -16.22 8.88 -2.19
C CYS A 296 -14.82 8.96 -1.58
N ILE A 297 -13.79 8.83 -2.42
CA ILE A 297 -12.41 8.85 -1.98
C ILE A 297 -11.59 9.91 -2.71
N PRO A 298 -10.79 10.69 -1.97
CA PRO A 298 -9.76 11.51 -2.57
C PRO A 298 -8.60 10.61 -3.02
N LEU A 299 -8.17 10.77 -4.27
CA LEU A 299 -6.97 10.15 -4.80
C LEU A 299 -5.78 11.07 -4.51
N ASN A 300 -5.34 11.06 -3.28
CA ASN A 300 -4.25 11.89 -2.80
C ASN A 300 -2.95 11.07 -2.73
N LEU A 301 -1.89 11.68 -3.23
CA LEU A 301 -0.54 11.25 -2.94
C LEU A 301 -0.03 12.05 -1.74
N TYR A 302 0.33 11.37 -0.66
CA TYR A 302 0.98 12.02 0.47
C TYR A 302 2.25 11.29 0.87
N ARG A 303 3.14 11.99 1.53
CA ARG A 303 4.23 11.41 2.29
C ARG A 303 4.33 12.04 3.67
N ALA A 304 4.82 11.29 4.64
CA ALA A 304 5.30 11.87 5.89
C ALA A 304 6.43 12.87 5.59
N ARG A 305 6.50 13.95 6.33
CA ARG A 305 7.58 14.94 6.19
C ARG A 305 8.94 14.29 6.47
N ASN A 306 8.99 13.45 7.51
CA ASN A 306 10.10 12.60 7.84
C ASN A 306 9.55 11.17 8.00
N ALA A 307 10.13 10.19 7.31
CA ALA A 307 9.78 8.79 7.46
C ALA A 307 10.60 8.10 8.57
N THR A 308 11.66 8.76 9.03
CA THR A 308 12.56 8.28 10.07
C THR A 308 12.82 9.33 11.14
N ASN A 309 13.04 8.89 12.36
CA ASN A 309 13.44 9.73 13.49
C ASN A 309 14.07 8.87 14.59
N ARG A 310 14.52 9.51 15.67
CA ARG A 310 14.91 8.84 16.91
C ARG A 310 13.95 9.18 18.03
N LEU A 311 13.56 8.19 18.80
CA LEU A 311 12.87 8.40 20.06
C LEU A 311 13.88 8.79 21.13
N TYR A 312 13.55 9.85 21.86
CA TYR A 312 14.32 10.32 22.99
C TYR A 312 13.48 10.19 24.27
N PHE A 313 13.94 9.38 25.21
CA PHE A 313 13.29 9.21 26.53
C PHE A 313 13.98 10.05 27.60
N ASN A 314 13.27 10.97 28.18
CA ASN A 314 13.72 11.63 29.40
C ASN A 314 12.99 11.03 30.60
N LYS A 315 13.69 10.26 31.44
CA LYS A 315 13.12 9.64 32.64
C LYS A 315 12.54 10.65 33.65
N ASN A 316 12.89 11.92 33.52
CA ASN A 316 12.49 12.98 34.45
C ASN A 316 11.29 13.80 33.93
N GLU A 317 10.85 13.61 32.70
CA GLU A 317 9.69 14.30 32.13
C GLU A 317 8.78 13.29 31.45
N PRO A 318 7.59 13.00 31.99
CA PRO A 318 6.71 11.94 31.48
C PRO A 318 6.18 12.15 30.05
N ASN A 319 6.43 13.31 29.46
CA ASN A 319 5.99 13.66 28.10
C ASN A 319 7.13 13.76 27.06
N TYR A 320 8.38 13.52 27.44
CA TYR A 320 9.53 13.53 26.57
C TYR A 320 10.22 12.18 26.48
N LEU A 321 10.15 11.61 25.33
CA LEU A 321 10.79 10.37 24.96
C LEU A 321 12.19 10.66 24.45
N LEU A 322 13.21 10.42 25.23
CA LEU A 322 14.61 10.59 24.86
C LEU A 322 15.33 9.24 24.95
N SER A 323 15.14 8.35 23.99
CA SER A 323 16.05 7.22 23.80
C SER A 323 16.73 7.30 22.45
N HIS A 324 17.80 6.56 22.29
CA HIS A 324 18.51 6.46 21.02
C HIS A 324 17.82 5.50 20.02
N SER A 325 16.61 5.02 20.32
CA SER A 325 15.90 4.04 19.50
C SER A 325 15.45 4.62 18.16
N PRO A 326 15.80 3.97 17.04
CA PRO A 326 15.26 4.31 15.74
C PRO A 326 13.74 4.19 15.67
N VAL A 327 13.08 5.16 15.06
CA VAL A 327 11.64 5.13 14.72
C VAL A 327 11.49 5.30 13.23
N ILE A 328 10.74 4.39 12.61
CA ILE A 328 10.61 4.27 11.17
C ILE A 328 9.14 4.12 10.81
N LEU A 329 8.67 4.89 9.83
CA LEU A 329 7.34 4.73 9.25
C LEU A 329 7.42 3.85 8.01
N ALA A 330 6.50 2.90 7.86
CA ALA A 330 6.47 2.01 6.70
C ALA A 330 5.05 1.85 6.12
N GLY A 331 4.96 1.68 4.81
CA GLY A 331 3.69 1.63 4.09
C GLY A 331 2.94 2.96 4.14
N ASP A 332 1.61 2.90 4.29
CA ASP A 332 0.76 4.10 4.33
C ASP A 332 1.04 5.03 5.53
N SER A 333 1.79 4.59 6.53
CA SER A 333 2.31 5.49 7.58
C SER A 333 3.32 6.48 7.01
N ALA A 334 4.13 6.07 6.03
CA ALA A 334 5.16 6.87 5.38
C ALA A 334 4.68 7.52 4.08
N ILE A 335 4.07 6.73 3.18
CA ILE A 335 3.61 7.16 1.84
C ILE A 335 2.22 6.59 1.58
N GLY A 336 1.24 7.44 1.31
CA GLY A 336 -0.05 7.03 0.76
C GLY A 336 -0.08 7.25 -0.74
N SER A 337 -0.35 6.19 -1.48
CA SER A 337 -0.36 6.19 -2.94
C SER A 337 -1.79 6.06 -3.48
N PRO A 338 -2.16 6.81 -4.52
CA PRO A 338 -3.41 6.62 -5.25
C PRO A 338 -3.36 5.39 -6.17
N TYR A 339 -4.47 5.07 -6.81
CA TYR A 339 -4.57 4.09 -7.89
C TYR A 339 -4.16 2.65 -7.53
N PHE A 340 -4.47 2.20 -6.30
CA PHE A 340 -4.23 0.83 -5.81
C PHE A 340 -2.77 0.37 -5.77
N GLN A 341 -1.81 1.29 -5.87
CA GLN A 341 -0.37 0.99 -5.87
C GLN A 341 0.22 0.81 -4.47
N SER A 342 -0.51 1.20 -3.42
CA SER A 342 0.02 1.33 -2.06
C SER A 342 0.59 0.03 -1.48
N ILE A 343 0.04 -1.14 -1.84
CA ILE A 343 0.50 -2.41 -1.28
C ILE A 343 1.82 -2.85 -1.89
N SER A 344 1.96 -2.81 -3.22
CA SER A 344 3.23 -3.13 -3.89
C SER A 344 4.34 -2.20 -3.43
N LEU A 345 4.06 -0.90 -3.38
CA LEU A 345 4.98 0.10 -2.86
C LEU A 345 5.35 -0.17 -1.38
N GLY A 346 4.35 -0.49 -0.55
CA GLY A 346 4.56 -0.82 0.86
C GLY A 346 5.41 -2.08 1.04
N PHE A 347 5.21 -3.10 0.22
CA PHE A 347 6.03 -4.32 0.23
C PHE A 347 7.46 -4.04 -0.21
N GLU A 348 7.65 -3.25 -1.26
CA GLU A 348 8.97 -2.84 -1.72
C GLU A 348 9.73 -2.06 -0.63
N CYS A 349 9.07 -1.10 0.04
CA CYS A 349 9.65 -0.38 1.16
C CYS A 349 9.95 -1.29 2.36
N ALA A 350 9.10 -2.28 2.65
CA ALA A 350 9.34 -3.26 3.72
C ALA A 350 10.53 -4.17 3.41
N MET A 351 10.69 -4.63 2.17
CA MET A 351 11.84 -5.42 1.74
C MET A 351 13.15 -4.62 1.87
N TYR A 352 13.14 -3.38 1.40
CA TYR A 352 14.32 -2.53 1.51
C TYR A 352 14.68 -2.27 2.98
N LEU A 353 13.70 -1.93 3.83
CA LEU A 353 13.92 -1.75 5.25
C LEU A 353 14.46 -3.02 5.92
N ALA A 354 13.89 -4.18 5.60
CA ALA A 354 14.38 -5.45 6.12
C ALA A 354 15.83 -5.73 5.70
N SER A 355 16.21 -5.37 4.47
CA SER A 355 17.59 -5.52 3.98
C SER A 355 18.58 -4.63 4.74
N LEU A 356 18.16 -3.42 5.14
CA LEU A 356 18.99 -2.55 5.97
C LEU A 356 19.13 -3.09 7.40
N ILE A 357 18.03 -3.50 8.03
CA ILE A 357 18.01 -4.05 9.39
C ILE A 357 18.79 -5.37 9.47
N SER A 358 18.83 -6.16 8.39
CA SER A 358 19.58 -7.42 8.33
C SER A 358 21.09 -7.25 8.37
N GLN A 359 21.61 -6.03 8.27
CA GLN A 359 23.03 -5.72 8.24
C GLN A 359 23.53 -5.30 9.63
N PRO A 360 24.08 -6.22 10.45
CA PRO A 360 24.45 -5.89 11.83
C PRO A 360 25.60 -4.90 11.95
N ALA A 361 26.36 -4.66 10.88
CA ALA A 361 27.44 -3.68 10.83
C ALA A 361 26.98 -2.27 10.43
N LEU A 362 25.74 -2.12 9.95
CA LEU A 362 25.20 -0.83 9.53
C LEU A 362 24.82 -0.01 10.78
N ALA A 363 25.35 1.19 10.88
CA ALA A 363 24.99 2.09 11.97
C ALA A 363 23.54 2.59 11.84
N ASP A 364 22.85 2.77 12.98
CA ASP A 364 21.46 3.21 12.97
C ASP A 364 21.26 4.55 12.24
N ASP A 365 22.14 5.52 12.40
CA ASP A 365 22.03 6.80 11.71
C ASP A 365 22.12 6.64 10.20
N GLU A 366 23.01 5.79 9.73
CA GLU A 366 23.18 5.48 8.30
C GLU A 366 21.94 4.73 7.77
N MET A 367 21.43 3.75 8.52
CA MET A 367 20.20 3.04 8.19
C MET A 367 19.01 4.00 8.04
N LEU A 368 18.84 4.94 8.99
CA LEU A 368 17.77 5.93 8.94
C LEU A 368 17.89 6.86 7.76
N GLU A 369 19.09 7.35 7.44
CA GLU A 369 19.36 8.24 6.29
C GLU A 369 19.10 7.54 4.95
N LEU A 370 19.58 6.30 4.80
CA LEU A 370 19.34 5.48 3.61
C LEU A 370 17.86 5.23 3.39
N TYR A 371 17.13 4.86 4.46
CA TYR A 371 15.70 4.63 4.35
C TYR A 371 14.91 5.91 4.06
N GLU A 372 15.22 7.03 4.70
CA GLU A 372 14.60 8.33 4.44
C GLU A 372 14.76 8.74 2.97
N THR A 373 15.98 8.59 2.44
CA THR A 373 16.30 8.87 1.04
C THR A 373 15.51 7.96 0.10
N TYR A 374 15.43 6.66 0.42
CA TYR A 374 14.67 5.70 -0.36
C TYR A 374 13.17 6.02 -0.39
N ILE A 375 12.57 6.34 0.76
CA ILE A 375 11.17 6.74 0.86
C ILE A 375 10.88 7.99 0.03
N PHE A 376 11.78 8.98 0.06
CA PHE A 376 11.62 10.18 -0.77
C PHE A 376 11.64 9.85 -2.27
N LYS A 377 12.57 9.00 -2.72
CA LYS A 377 12.66 8.55 -4.12
C LYS A 377 11.42 7.76 -4.55
N GLN A 378 10.92 6.88 -3.69
CA GLN A 378 9.70 6.13 -3.95
C GLN A 378 8.47 7.07 -4.06
N TRP A 379 8.37 8.07 -3.21
CA TRP A 379 7.31 9.08 -3.32
C TRP A 379 7.40 9.85 -4.65
N LEU A 380 8.59 10.22 -5.08
CA LEU A 380 8.80 10.92 -6.35
C LEU A 380 8.41 10.03 -7.54
N ARG A 381 8.79 8.75 -7.51
CA ARG A 381 8.41 7.76 -8.52
C ARG A 381 6.87 7.64 -8.63
N VAL A 382 6.19 7.48 -7.50
CA VAL A 382 4.72 7.41 -7.48
C VAL A 382 4.09 8.71 -7.99
N TYR A 383 4.66 9.86 -7.68
CA TYR A 383 4.21 11.15 -8.19
C TYR A 383 4.31 11.22 -9.72
N MET A 384 5.46 10.87 -10.30
CA MET A 384 5.67 10.87 -11.75
C MET A 384 4.70 9.91 -12.44
N ARG A 385 4.60 8.68 -11.95
CA ARG A 385 3.65 7.68 -12.44
C ARG A 385 2.19 8.15 -12.36
N SER A 386 1.79 8.75 -11.24
CA SER A 386 0.43 9.28 -11.07
C SER A 386 0.12 10.41 -12.06
N LYS A 387 1.09 11.29 -12.32
CA LYS A 387 0.97 12.34 -13.34
C LYS A 387 0.86 11.78 -14.75
N LYS A 388 1.63 10.74 -15.07
CA LYS A 388 1.57 10.04 -16.36
C LYS A 388 0.21 9.37 -16.55
N ILE A 389 -0.29 8.63 -15.53
CA ILE A 389 -1.62 8.00 -15.59
C ILE A 389 -2.71 9.06 -15.81
N LYS A 390 -2.65 10.18 -15.09
CA LYS A 390 -3.60 11.29 -15.29
C LYS A 390 -3.51 11.86 -16.70
N HIS A 391 -2.30 12.14 -17.18
CA HIS A 391 -2.08 12.67 -18.52
C HIS A 391 -2.60 11.71 -19.60
N ASP A 392 -2.35 10.40 -19.47
CA ASP A 392 -2.81 9.40 -20.42
C ASP A 392 -4.34 9.32 -20.44
N LYS A 393 -5.01 9.40 -19.28
CA LYS A 393 -6.47 9.51 -19.20
C LYS A 393 -6.97 10.75 -19.93
N ASP A 394 -6.41 11.93 -19.66
CA ASP A 394 -6.79 13.19 -20.29
C ASP A 394 -6.60 13.14 -21.82
N VAL A 395 -5.53 12.50 -22.30
CA VAL A 395 -5.26 12.29 -23.74
C VAL A 395 -6.27 11.33 -24.36
N PHE A 396 -6.58 10.21 -23.68
CA PHE A 396 -7.60 9.26 -24.17
C PHE A 396 -8.98 9.90 -24.26
N GLU A 397 -9.37 10.71 -23.27
CA GLU A 397 -10.62 11.47 -23.31
C GLU A 397 -10.66 12.43 -24.48
N LEU A 398 -9.58 13.18 -24.74
CA LEU A 398 -9.46 14.09 -25.88
C LEU A 398 -9.51 13.37 -27.25
N VAL A 399 -8.98 12.15 -27.34
CA VAL A 399 -8.98 11.35 -28.58
C VAL A 399 -10.38 10.78 -28.84
N ASP A 400 -11.05 10.27 -27.81
CA ASP A 400 -12.42 9.77 -27.89
C ASP A 400 -13.38 10.90 -28.32
N ASP A 401 -13.26 12.10 -27.74
CA ASP A 401 -14.06 13.27 -28.14
C ASP A 401 -13.80 13.68 -29.57
N LYS A 402 -12.56 13.62 -30.08
CA LYS A 402 -12.23 13.91 -31.48
C LYS A 402 -12.73 12.84 -32.45
N LEU A 403 -12.67 11.56 -32.05
CA LEU A 403 -13.21 10.47 -32.87
C LEU A 403 -14.73 10.57 -32.98
N ALA A 404 -15.42 10.85 -31.86
CA ALA A 404 -16.86 11.10 -31.85
C ALA A 404 -17.23 12.31 -32.72
N LEU A 405 -16.41 13.37 -32.73
CA LEU A 405 -16.60 14.55 -33.56
C LEU A 405 -16.37 14.23 -35.05
N LEU A 406 -15.39 13.39 -35.39
CA LEU A 406 -15.12 12.94 -36.76
C LEU A 406 -16.23 12.03 -37.31
N GLU A 407 -16.78 11.16 -36.47
CA GLU A 407 -17.94 10.33 -36.84
C GLU A 407 -19.17 11.19 -37.10
N LEU A 408 -19.41 12.22 -36.27
CA LEU A 408 -20.47 13.21 -36.51
C LEU A 408 -20.29 13.99 -37.81
N ILE A 409 -19.07 14.34 -38.18
CA ILE A 409 -18.75 15.06 -39.44
C ILE A 409 -18.91 14.16 -40.66
N HIS A 410 -18.72 12.83 -40.52
CA HIS A 410 -18.90 11.88 -41.64
C HIS A 410 -20.35 11.45 -41.84
N LEU A 411 -21.27 11.83 -40.95
CA LEU A 411 -22.71 11.59 -41.06
C LEU A 411 -23.48 12.74 -41.70
N TYR A 412 -22.81 13.83 -42.07
CA TYR A 412 -23.31 14.97 -42.83
C TYR A 412 -22.52 15.13 -44.15
#